data_926783b095f5bcd071ebe7d0a3531a6c
#
_entry.id   926783b095f5bcd071ebe7d0a3531a6c
#
_cell.length_a   1.000
_cell.length_b   1.000
_cell.length_c   1.000
_cell.angle_alpha   90.00
_cell.angle_beta   90.00
_cell.angle_gamma   90.00
#
_symmetry.space_group_name_H-M   'P 1'
#
loop_
_entity.id
_entity.type
_entity.pdbx_description
1 polymer ?
#
loop_
_entity_poly.entity_id
_entity_poly.type
_entity_poly.pdbx_seq_one_letter_code
_entity_poly.pdbx_strand_id
1 'polypeptide(L)'
;MMLNDKLLNCTCAAFYHALQVWSFNAAARSSAQMVTVSDINVTELYKLACGYDPKKPGEGPGGKAQPVLRYLLNQGAPIGQRRRNKILAYVEVDPRHVNDVKRAINDCGLVYVGFHVPKYLGPQNRHLPKVWDVDPSNRRIIGGHAVVLPGYDEHTLDVISWGRFYKMTWAFFGKYVDEVYAIADQAWIAATGKTPGGLTLEDLETQMQALRGAG
;
A
#
# COMPACT_ATOMS: atom_id res chain seq x y z
N MET A 1 -12.77 -1.19 5.01
CA MET A 1 -13.30 -1.04 3.64
C MET A 1 -12.94 0.32 3.05
N MET A 2 -13.13 1.41 3.81
CA MET A 2 -12.70 2.77 3.41
C MET A 2 -13.33 3.20 2.07
N LEU A 3 -14.61 2.86 1.88
CA LEU A 3 -15.38 3.09 0.66
C LEU A 3 -14.80 2.50 -0.63
N ASN A 4 -13.82 1.60 -0.55
CA ASN A 4 -13.18 1.01 -1.72
C ASN A 4 -14.07 -0.06 -2.42
N ASP A 5 -15.28 -0.24 -1.93
CA ASP A 5 -16.39 -0.97 -2.55
C ASP A 5 -17.33 -0.07 -3.35
N LYS A 6 -17.18 1.24 -3.22
CA LYS A 6 -18.05 2.26 -3.85
C LYS A 6 -17.29 3.28 -4.70
N LEU A 7 -15.99 3.45 -4.43
CA LEU A 7 -15.12 4.42 -5.07
C LEU A 7 -13.89 3.73 -5.66
N LEU A 8 -13.36 4.28 -6.73
CA LEU A 8 -12.10 3.84 -7.35
C LEU A 8 -10.87 4.40 -6.59
N ASN A 9 -10.91 4.34 -5.25
CA ASN A 9 -9.93 4.93 -4.35
C ASN A 9 -8.91 3.93 -3.78
N CYS A 10 -8.71 2.80 -4.44
CA CYS A 10 -7.86 1.69 -3.95
C CYS A 10 -6.46 2.14 -3.55
N THR A 11 -5.84 3.05 -4.32
CA THR A 11 -4.51 3.60 -4.01
C THR A 11 -4.48 4.37 -2.69
N CYS A 12 -5.52 5.12 -2.38
CA CYS A 12 -5.64 5.83 -1.10
C CYS A 12 -5.97 4.86 0.04
N ALA A 13 -6.88 3.92 -0.19
CA ALA A 13 -7.25 2.91 0.82
C ALA A 13 -6.07 2.01 1.18
N ALA A 14 -5.27 1.58 0.19
CA ALA A 14 -4.06 0.80 0.42
C ALA A 14 -3.05 1.53 1.32
N PHE A 15 -2.83 2.83 1.10
CA PHE A 15 -1.96 3.61 1.99
C PHE A 15 -2.48 3.64 3.44
N TYR A 16 -3.78 3.83 3.65
CA TYR A 16 -4.32 3.82 5.00
C TYR A 16 -4.29 2.44 5.66
N HIS A 17 -4.37 1.36 4.88
CA HIS A 17 -4.08 0.01 5.40
C HIS A 17 -2.62 -0.11 5.82
N ALA A 18 -1.67 0.42 5.04
CA ALA A 18 -0.26 0.48 5.43
C ALA A 18 -0.08 1.24 6.76
N LEU A 19 -0.67 2.42 6.87
CA LEU A 19 -0.61 3.25 8.07
C LEU A 19 -1.18 2.54 9.31
N GLN A 20 -2.26 1.77 9.14
CA GLN A 20 -2.81 0.94 10.22
C GLN A 20 -1.84 -0.15 10.65
N VAL A 21 -1.20 -0.86 9.70
CA VAL A 21 -0.18 -1.89 10.00
C VAL A 21 1.00 -1.27 10.74
N TRP A 22 1.56 -0.18 10.24
CA TRP A 22 2.70 0.49 10.87
C TRP A 22 2.35 1.00 12.26
N SER A 23 1.23 1.70 12.43
CA SER A 23 0.85 2.24 13.74
C SER A 23 0.52 1.17 14.77
N PHE A 24 -0.09 0.05 14.37
CA PHE A 24 -0.34 -1.10 15.23
C PHE A 24 0.98 -1.71 15.72
N ASN A 25 1.90 -1.98 14.79
CA ASN A 25 3.19 -2.55 15.12
C ASN A 25 4.08 -1.59 15.93
N ALA A 26 4.01 -0.29 15.67
CA ALA A 26 4.71 0.71 16.48
C ALA A 26 4.15 0.78 17.90
N ALA A 27 2.83 0.74 18.08
CA ALA A 27 2.18 0.72 19.40
C ALA A 27 2.56 -0.52 20.23
N ALA A 28 2.78 -1.66 19.57
CA ALA A 28 3.25 -2.87 20.25
C ALA A 28 4.71 -2.78 20.74
N ARG A 29 5.49 -1.82 20.24
CA ARG A 29 6.93 -1.66 20.55
C ARG A 29 7.28 -0.36 21.29
N SER A 30 6.32 0.56 21.39
CA SER A 30 6.51 1.88 22.00
C SER A 30 5.20 2.39 22.59
N SER A 31 5.23 3.57 23.21
CA SER A 31 4.02 4.27 23.66
C SER A 31 3.21 4.95 22.54
N ALA A 32 3.52 4.68 21.27
CA ALA A 32 2.79 5.25 20.15
C ALA A 32 1.32 4.78 20.13
N GLN A 33 0.44 5.66 19.66
CA GLN A 33 -0.97 5.32 19.53
C GLN A 33 -1.29 4.77 18.16
N MET A 34 -2.15 3.77 18.09
CA MET A 34 -2.68 3.28 16.82
C MET A 34 -3.46 4.38 16.09
N VAL A 35 -3.26 4.46 14.78
CA VAL A 35 -3.99 5.41 13.94
C VAL A 35 -5.36 4.83 13.58
N THR A 36 -6.40 5.53 13.98
CA THR A 36 -7.76 5.26 13.53
C THR A 36 -8.02 6.00 12.23
N VAL A 37 -8.45 5.28 11.22
CA VAL A 37 -8.77 5.80 9.89
C VAL A 37 -10.27 5.79 9.68
N SER A 38 -10.81 6.90 9.19
CA SER A 38 -12.22 7.03 8.82
C SER A 38 -12.40 7.12 7.30
N ASP A 39 -13.61 6.88 6.83
CA ASP A 39 -13.99 7.08 5.43
C ASP A 39 -13.78 8.55 4.99
N ILE A 40 -13.92 9.52 5.93
CA ILE A 40 -13.65 10.93 5.66
C ILE A 40 -12.18 11.15 5.31
N ASN A 41 -11.24 10.55 6.06
CA ASN A 41 -9.81 10.69 5.78
C ASN A 41 -9.45 10.16 4.41
N VAL A 42 -9.98 9.00 4.05
CA VAL A 42 -9.69 8.36 2.75
C VAL A 42 -10.30 9.17 1.60
N THR A 43 -11.53 9.64 1.76
CA THR A 43 -12.19 10.49 0.75
C THR A 43 -11.45 11.81 0.56
N GLU A 44 -10.97 12.41 1.64
CA GLU A 44 -10.20 13.65 1.56
C GLU A 44 -8.85 13.43 0.85
N LEU A 45 -8.12 12.35 1.16
CA LEU A 45 -6.91 12.01 0.41
C LEU A 45 -7.22 11.77 -1.06
N TYR A 46 -8.33 11.08 -1.38
CA TYR A 46 -8.74 10.80 -2.75
C TYR A 46 -9.06 12.09 -3.54
N LYS A 47 -9.70 13.07 -2.90
CA LYS A 47 -9.89 14.41 -3.47
C LYS A 47 -8.56 15.10 -3.76
N LEU A 48 -7.68 15.13 -2.76
CA LEU A 48 -6.44 15.91 -2.80
C LEU A 48 -5.38 15.29 -3.72
N ALA A 49 -5.25 13.97 -3.73
CA ALA A 49 -4.20 13.27 -4.48
C ALA A 49 -4.65 12.81 -5.87
N CYS A 50 -5.96 12.58 -6.08
CA CYS A 50 -6.49 11.99 -7.32
C CYS A 50 -7.51 12.89 -8.03
N GLY A 51 -7.91 14.03 -7.46
CA GLY A 51 -8.87 14.95 -8.07
C GLY A 51 -10.33 14.47 -8.00
N TYR A 52 -10.66 13.59 -7.06
CA TYR A 52 -12.04 13.17 -6.85
C TYR A 52 -12.94 14.34 -6.43
N ASP A 53 -14.09 14.49 -7.07
CA ASP A 53 -15.09 15.50 -6.73
C ASP A 53 -16.35 14.80 -6.19
N PRO A 54 -16.63 14.88 -4.88
CA PRO A 54 -17.79 14.21 -4.28
C PRO A 54 -19.15 14.80 -4.72
N LYS A 55 -19.16 15.95 -5.41
CA LYS A 55 -20.37 16.55 -5.97
C LYS A 55 -20.74 15.96 -7.32
N LYS A 56 -19.83 15.27 -7.99
CA LYS A 56 -20.06 14.60 -9.25
C LYS A 56 -20.48 13.15 -9.00
N PRO A 57 -21.51 12.64 -9.68
CA PRO A 57 -21.90 11.23 -9.53
C PRO A 57 -20.82 10.32 -10.08
N GLY A 58 -20.71 9.11 -9.49
CA GLY A 58 -19.82 8.04 -9.93
C GLY A 58 -18.71 7.72 -8.94
N GLU A 59 -17.90 6.75 -9.34
CA GLU A 59 -16.86 6.15 -8.49
C GLU A 59 -15.57 6.98 -8.41
N GLY A 60 -15.48 8.03 -9.24
CA GLY A 60 -14.31 8.91 -9.34
C GLY A 60 -13.29 8.48 -10.40
N PRO A 61 -12.18 9.25 -10.55
CA PRO A 61 -11.22 9.08 -11.65
C PRO A 61 -10.27 7.87 -11.49
N GLY A 62 -10.31 7.18 -10.35
CA GLY A 62 -9.25 6.25 -10.00
C GLY A 62 -7.99 6.97 -9.50
N GLY A 63 -6.93 6.22 -9.26
CA GLY A 63 -5.64 6.77 -8.85
C GLY A 63 -4.49 5.89 -9.30
N LYS A 64 -3.39 6.51 -9.75
CA LYS A 64 -2.12 5.82 -9.97
C LYS A 64 -1.29 5.85 -8.67
N ALA A 65 -0.53 4.79 -8.41
CA ALA A 65 0.26 4.68 -7.20
C ALA A 65 1.28 5.83 -7.04
N GLN A 66 2.11 6.07 -8.04
CA GLN A 66 3.19 7.04 -7.97
C GLN A 66 2.73 8.49 -7.69
N PRO A 67 1.68 9.07 -8.34
CA PRO A 67 1.16 10.38 -7.98
C PRO A 67 0.65 10.45 -6.54
N VAL A 68 0.00 9.40 -6.03
CA VAL A 68 -0.45 9.33 -4.63
C VAL A 68 0.75 9.31 -3.69
N LEU A 69 1.75 8.47 -3.93
CA LEU A 69 2.98 8.41 -3.12
C LEU A 69 3.75 9.75 -3.12
N ARG A 70 3.81 10.42 -4.26
CA ARG A 70 4.40 11.79 -4.36
C ARG A 70 3.61 12.80 -3.53
N TYR A 71 2.28 12.73 -3.54
CA TYR A 71 1.45 13.57 -2.68
C TYR A 71 1.72 13.28 -1.20
N LEU A 72 1.79 12.01 -0.81
CA LEU A 72 2.08 11.58 0.57
C LEU A 72 3.45 12.06 1.07
N LEU A 73 4.46 12.02 0.21
CA LEU A 73 5.80 12.53 0.51
C LEU A 73 5.80 14.04 0.78
N ASN A 74 5.11 14.80 -0.07
CA ASN A 74 5.14 16.26 -0.01
C ASN A 74 4.13 16.84 1.00
N GLN A 75 2.91 16.34 1.01
CA GLN A 75 1.78 16.89 1.74
C GLN A 75 1.30 16.04 2.91
N GLY A 76 1.49 14.72 2.83
CA GLY A 76 1.00 13.75 3.81
C GLY A 76 -0.50 13.44 3.70
N ALA A 77 -0.89 12.31 4.25
CA ALA A 77 -2.28 11.87 4.35
C ALA A 77 -3.00 12.53 5.51
N PRO A 78 -4.24 13.00 5.36
CA PRO A 78 -5.07 13.45 6.47
C PRO A 78 -5.26 12.35 7.52
N ILE A 79 -4.99 12.65 8.80
CA ILE A 79 -5.30 11.81 9.96
C ILE A 79 -5.98 12.66 11.03
N GLY A 80 -7.28 12.40 11.27
CA GLY A 80 -8.08 13.28 12.11
C GLY A 80 -8.31 14.66 11.47
N GLN A 81 -8.65 15.65 12.28
CA GLN A 81 -9.10 16.95 11.77
C GLN A 81 -7.98 17.87 11.25
N ARG A 82 -6.78 17.82 11.84
CA ARG A 82 -5.68 18.77 11.54
C ARG A 82 -4.30 18.14 11.40
N ARG A 83 -4.18 16.83 11.56
CA ARG A 83 -2.91 16.13 11.48
C ARG A 83 -2.75 15.49 10.11
N ARG A 84 -1.48 15.36 9.70
CA ARG A 84 -1.12 14.65 8.47
C ARG A 84 0.02 13.67 8.78
N ASN A 85 -0.04 12.52 8.16
CA ASN A 85 1.06 11.55 8.17
C ASN A 85 1.78 11.62 6.84
N LYS A 86 3.07 11.94 6.87
CA LYS A 86 3.94 11.92 5.69
C LYS A 86 4.69 10.60 5.60
N ILE A 87 5.04 10.22 4.40
CA ILE A 87 6.11 9.26 4.19
C ILE A 87 7.44 10.01 4.05
N LEU A 88 8.54 9.41 4.46
CA LEU A 88 9.89 9.99 4.34
C LEU A 88 10.47 9.72 2.96
N ALA A 89 10.22 8.53 2.45
CA ALA A 89 10.71 8.09 1.15
C ALA A 89 9.83 6.97 0.60
N TYR A 90 9.92 6.76 -0.70
CA TYR A 90 9.49 5.54 -1.35
C TYR A 90 10.45 5.19 -2.50
N VAL A 91 10.61 3.89 -2.75
CA VAL A 91 11.46 3.36 -3.81
C VAL A 91 10.65 2.33 -4.58
N GLU A 92 10.69 2.39 -5.89
CA GLU A 92 10.14 1.36 -6.75
C GLU A 92 11.05 0.12 -6.72
N VAL A 93 10.46 -1.04 -6.54
CA VAL A 93 11.13 -2.34 -6.50
C VAL A 93 10.66 -3.15 -7.70
N ASP A 94 11.58 -3.68 -8.49
CA ASP A 94 11.21 -4.54 -9.62
C ASP A 94 10.52 -5.82 -9.13
N PRO A 95 9.23 -6.06 -9.47
CA PRO A 95 8.51 -7.24 -9.01
C PRO A 95 9.12 -8.57 -9.47
N ARG A 96 9.96 -8.56 -10.51
CA ARG A 96 10.68 -9.75 -11.00
C ARG A 96 11.80 -10.18 -10.06
N HIS A 97 12.30 -9.30 -9.22
CA HIS A 97 13.34 -9.56 -8.22
C HIS A 97 12.72 -9.91 -6.87
N VAL A 98 12.20 -11.13 -6.73
CA VAL A 98 11.48 -11.61 -5.54
C VAL A 98 12.27 -11.41 -4.23
N ASN A 99 13.60 -11.55 -4.27
CA ASN A 99 14.43 -11.34 -3.08
C ASN A 99 14.45 -9.87 -2.63
N ASP A 100 14.40 -8.92 -3.57
CA ASP A 100 14.33 -7.50 -3.24
C ASP A 100 12.95 -7.13 -2.71
N VAL A 101 11.88 -7.75 -3.24
CA VAL A 101 10.51 -7.62 -2.69
C VAL A 101 10.46 -8.14 -1.24
N LYS A 102 11.02 -9.32 -0.96
CA LYS A 102 11.10 -9.90 0.39
C LYS A 102 11.89 -9.00 1.33
N ARG A 103 13.03 -8.46 0.87
CA ARG A 103 13.83 -7.50 1.63
C ARG A 103 13.03 -6.24 1.94
N ALA A 104 12.35 -5.65 0.95
CA ALA A 104 11.51 -4.47 1.14
C ALA A 104 10.39 -4.69 2.17
N ILE A 105 9.74 -5.88 2.17
CA ILE A 105 8.76 -6.24 3.21
C ILE A 105 9.41 -6.28 4.59
N ASN A 106 10.57 -6.91 4.72
CA ASN A 106 11.28 -7.01 6.00
C ASN A 106 11.74 -5.63 6.50
N ASP A 107 12.31 -4.81 5.63
CA ASP A 107 12.90 -3.52 6.00
C ASP A 107 11.85 -2.44 6.26
N CYS A 108 10.73 -2.45 5.53
CA CYS A 108 9.66 -1.45 5.64
C CYS A 108 8.40 -1.96 6.36
N GLY A 109 8.37 -3.26 6.74
CA GLY A 109 7.22 -3.89 7.40
C GLY A 109 6.06 -4.24 6.47
N LEU A 110 6.10 -3.79 5.23
CA LEU A 110 5.18 -4.11 4.14
C LEU A 110 5.70 -3.53 2.82
N VAL A 111 5.13 -3.97 1.71
CA VAL A 111 5.20 -3.26 0.42
C VAL A 111 3.80 -2.85 -0.04
N TYR A 112 3.75 -1.74 -0.75
CA TYR A 112 2.57 -1.24 -1.44
C TYR A 112 2.65 -1.69 -2.90
N VAL A 113 1.61 -2.34 -3.43
CA VAL A 113 1.63 -2.91 -4.77
C VAL A 113 0.43 -2.52 -5.61
N GLY A 114 0.66 -2.37 -6.93
CA GLY A 114 -0.35 -2.33 -7.96
C GLY A 114 -0.37 -3.65 -8.73
N PHE A 115 -1.54 -4.09 -9.14
CA PHE A 115 -1.67 -5.29 -9.93
C PHE A 115 -2.86 -5.26 -10.89
N HIS A 116 -2.77 -6.02 -11.97
CA HIS A 116 -3.85 -6.26 -12.92
C HIS A 116 -4.88 -7.24 -12.35
N VAL A 117 -6.14 -6.80 -12.23
CA VAL A 117 -7.23 -7.60 -11.63
C VAL A 117 -7.77 -8.60 -12.63
N PRO A 118 -7.58 -9.91 -12.45
CA PRO A 118 -8.25 -10.92 -13.26
C PRO A 118 -9.75 -10.96 -12.95
N LYS A 119 -10.57 -11.29 -13.95
CA LYS A 119 -12.04 -11.19 -13.86
C LYS A 119 -12.65 -11.95 -12.66
N TYR A 120 -12.06 -13.07 -12.23
CA TYR A 120 -12.56 -13.84 -11.09
C TYR A 120 -12.39 -13.13 -9.73
N LEU A 121 -11.53 -12.11 -9.63
CA LEU A 121 -11.41 -11.22 -8.47
C LEU A 121 -12.24 -9.95 -8.61
N GLY A 122 -13.03 -9.81 -9.65
CA GLY A 122 -13.85 -8.63 -9.87
C GLY A 122 -14.95 -8.43 -8.83
N PRO A 123 -15.40 -7.18 -8.65
CA PRO A 123 -16.39 -6.81 -7.62
C PRO A 123 -17.75 -7.50 -7.78
N GLN A 124 -18.04 -8.06 -8.97
CA GLN A 124 -19.22 -8.89 -9.21
C GLN A 124 -19.18 -10.23 -8.50
N ASN A 125 -18.00 -10.72 -8.06
CA ASN A 125 -17.87 -11.95 -7.30
C ASN A 125 -18.10 -11.69 -5.82
N ARG A 126 -19.28 -12.07 -5.32
CA ARG A 126 -19.67 -11.92 -3.91
C ARG A 126 -18.79 -12.73 -2.94
N HIS A 127 -18.14 -13.78 -3.44
CA HIS A 127 -17.30 -14.70 -2.68
C HIS A 127 -15.89 -14.71 -3.28
N LEU A 128 -15.09 -13.73 -2.90
CA LEU A 128 -13.67 -13.72 -3.27
C LEU A 128 -12.94 -14.88 -2.58
N PRO A 129 -12.06 -15.60 -3.31
CA PRO A 129 -11.25 -16.64 -2.70
C PRO A 129 -10.34 -16.05 -1.61
N LYS A 130 -10.12 -16.81 -0.54
CA LYS A 130 -9.18 -16.38 0.52
C LYS A 130 -7.73 -16.35 0.04
N VAL A 131 -7.41 -17.21 -0.91
CA VAL A 131 -6.09 -17.25 -1.57
C VAL A 131 -6.29 -16.91 -3.03
N TRP A 132 -5.61 -15.88 -3.51
CA TRP A 132 -5.58 -15.49 -4.91
C TRP A 132 -4.51 -16.29 -5.63
N ASP A 133 -4.89 -17.03 -6.65
CA ASP A 133 -3.99 -17.85 -7.44
C ASP A 133 -4.25 -17.65 -8.93
N VAL A 134 -3.34 -18.12 -9.77
CA VAL A 134 -3.49 -18.06 -11.21
C VAL A 134 -4.59 -19.03 -11.66
N ASP A 135 -5.65 -18.47 -12.25
CA ASP A 135 -6.67 -19.26 -12.94
C ASP A 135 -6.36 -19.32 -14.45
N PRO A 136 -5.92 -20.48 -14.98
CA PRO A 136 -5.61 -20.61 -16.41
C PRO A 136 -6.83 -20.43 -17.32
N SER A 137 -8.05 -20.70 -16.79
CA SER A 137 -9.31 -20.61 -17.53
C SER A 137 -9.83 -19.17 -17.63
N ASN A 138 -9.33 -18.26 -16.78
CA ASN A 138 -9.85 -16.89 -16.65
C ASN A 138 -8.73 -15.84 -16.74
N ARG A 139 -8.25 -15.62 -17.95
CA ARG A 139 -7.11 -14.70 -18.21
C ARG A 139 -7.52 -13.25 -18.44
N ARG A 140 -8.83 -12.93 -18.47
CA ARG A 140 -9.31 -11.58 -18.76
C ARG A 140 -9.00 -10.64 -17.61
N ILE A 141 -8.28 -9.54 -17.89
CA ILE A 141 -8.08 -8.42 -16.98
C ILE A 141 -9.26 -7.46 -17.08
N ILE A 142 -9.72 -6.97 -15.94
CA ILE A 142 -10.88 -6.06 -15.85
C ILE A 142 -10.51 -4.68 -15.27
N GLY A 143 -9.27 -4.48 -14.85
CA GLY A 143 -8.78 -3.22 -14.29
C GLY A 143 -7.50 -3.39 -13.51
N GLY A 144 -7.13 -2.34 -12.77
CA GLY A 144 -6.03 -2.33 -11.82
C GLY A 144 -6.55 -2.22 -10.38
N HIS A 145 -5.75 -2.69 -9.42
CA HIS A 145 -6.05 -2.55 -8.00
C HIS A 145 -4.77 -2.35 -7.19
N ALA A 146 -4.86 -1.58 -6.11
CA ALA A 146 -3.74 -1.35 -5.21
C ALA A 146 -4.03 -1.96 -3.83
N VAL A 147 -3.03 -2.64 -3.26
CA VAL A 147 -3.10 -3.32 -1.97
C VAL A 147 -1.77 -3.20 -1.21
N VAL A 148 -1.74 -3.66 0.04
CA VAL A 148 -0.50 -3.80 0.80
C VAL A 148 -0.23 -5.25 1.14
N LEU A 149 1.06 -5.60 1.11
CA LEU A 149 1.55 -6.94 1.42
C LEU A 149 2.44 -6.85 2.68
N PRO A 150 1.87 -7.15 3.88
CA PRO A 150 2.57 -6.99 5.14
C PRO A 150 3.43 -8.20 5.54
N GLY A 151 3.43 -9.27 4.78
CA GLY A 151 4.18 -10.47 5.09
C GLY A 151 4.17 -11.49 3.97
N TYR A 152 4.98 -12.51 4.14
CA TYR A 152 5.06 -13.62 3.20
C TYR A 152 5.53 -14.91 3.91
N ASP A 153 5.22 -16.03 3.28
CA ASP A 153 5.80 -17.34 3.58
C ASP A 153 6.42 -17.95 2.31
N GLU A 154 6.79 -19.21 2.35
CA GLU A 154 7.39 -19.92 1.21
C GLU A 154 6.47 -19.94 -0.02
N HIS A 155 5.16 -20.01 0.19
CA HIS A 155 4.17 -20.25 -0.86
C HIS A 155 3.33 -19.01 -1.19
N THR A 156 3.14 -18.11 -0.23
CA THR A 156 2.18 -17.01 -0.34
C THR A 156 2.70 -15.69 0.25
N LEU A 157 2.03 -14.60 -0.17
CA LEU A 157 2.11 -13.30 0.47
C LEU A 157 0.79 -12.98 1.16
N ASP A 158 0.86 -12.35 2.32
CA ASP A 158 -0.31 -11.79 3.01
C ASP A 158 -0.79 -10.55 2.28
N VAL A 159 -2.10 -10.38 2.18
CA VAL A 159 -2.73 -9.25 1.46
C VAL A 159 -3.75 -8.57 2.35
N ILE A 160 -3.71 -7.25 2.44
CA ILE A 160 -4.79 -6.46 3.02
C ILE A 160 -5.49 -5.69 1.90
N SER A 161 -6.75 -6.02 1.69
CA SER A 161 -7.61 -5.40 0.69
C SER A 161 -9.07 -5.43 1.13
N TRP A 162 -9.85 -4.45 0.72
CA TRP A 162 -11.28 -4.33 1.01
C TRP A 162 -11.65 -4.57 2.48
N GLY A 163 -10.77 -4.11 3.41
CA GLY A 163 -10.96 -4.28 4.86
C GLY A 163 -10.87 -5.71 5.35
N ARG A 164 -10.22 -6.61 4.61
CA ARG A 164 -10.05 -8.03 4.93
C ARG A 164 -8.62 -8.48 4.68
N PHE A 165 -8.28 -9.63 5.28
CA PHE A 165 -7.04 -10.34 5.01
C PHE A 165 -7.29 -11.43 3.97
N TYR A 166 -6.38 -11.48 3.00
CA TYR A 166 -6.28 -12.49 1.96
C TYR A 166 -4.84 -12.99 1.89
N LYS A 167 -4.60 -13.98 1.05
CA LYS A 167 -3.27 -14.37 0.60
C LYS A 167 -3.23 -14.34 -0.92
N MET A 168 -2.03 -14.16 -1.49
CA MET A 168 -1.79 -14.42 -2.91
C MET A 168 -0.60 -15.37 -3.06
N THR A 169 -0.64 -16.26 -4.03
CA THR A 169 0.50 -17.11 -4.35
C THR A 169 1.61 -16.30 -5.00
N TRP A 170 2.86 -16.75 -4.90
CA TRP A 170 3.97 -16.15 -5.65
C TRP A 170 3.75 -16.25 -7.17
N ALA A 171 3.02 -17.28 -7.64
CA ALA A 171 2.62 -17.40 -9.04
C ALA A 171 1.64 -16.28 -9.46
N PHE A 172 0.65 -15.96 -8.59
CA PHE A 172 -0.24 -14.82 -8.82
C PHE A 172 0.54 -13.50 -8.83
N PHE A 173 1.40 -13.31 -7.85
CA PHE A 173 2.26 -12.12 -7.75
C PHE A 173 3.08 -11.92 -9.04
N GLY A 174 3.86 -12.92 -9.46
CA GLY A 174 4.71 -12.82 -10.65
C GLY A 174 3.95 -12.64 -11.97
N LYS A 175 2.65 -12.98 -11.99
CA LYS A 175 1.82 -12.84 -13.20
C LYS A 175 1.08 -11.52 -13.31
N TYR A 176 0.61 -10.98 -12.18
CA TYR A 176 -0.34 -9.87 -12.18
C TYR A 176 0.16 -8.59 -11.52
N VAL A 177 1.18 -8.66 -10.64
CA VAL A 177 1.74 -7.47 -10.02
C VAL A 177 2.72 -6.80 -10.98
N ASP A 178 2.52 -5.51 -11.22
CA ASP A 178 3.31 -4.69 -12.13
C ASP A 178 3.98 -3.49 -11.43
N GLU A 179 3.52 -3.11 -10.24
CA GLU A 179 4.10 -2.03 -9.45
C GLU A 179 4.34 -2.50 -8.00
N VAL A 180 5.55 -2.29 -7.48
CA VAL A 180 5.91 -2.55 -6.08
C VAL A 180 6.66 -1.35 -5.53
N TYR A 181 6.25 -0.86 -4.36
CA TYR A 181 6.90 0.25 -3.68
C TYR A 181 7.24 -0.11 -2.24
N ALA A 182 8.52 0.04 -1.90
CA ALA A 182 8.98 0.11 -0.52
C ALA A 182 8.75 1.54 -0.01
N ILE A 183 8.19 1.68 1.21
CA ILE A 183 7.83 2.98 1.78
C ILE A 183 8.38 3.10 3.19
N ALA A 184 9.09 4.20 3.47
CA ALA A 184 9.51 4.57 4.82
C ALA A 184 8.47 5.52 5.44
N ASP A 185 7.79 5.08 6.50
CA ASP A 185 6.78 5.88 7.20
C ASP A 185 7.39 6.78 8.28
N GLN A 186 7.02 8.05 8.28
CA GLN A 186 7.53 9.04 9.23
C GLN A 186 7.10 8.73 10.67
N ALA A 187 5.84 8.36 10.87
CA ALA A 187 5.32 8.15 12.23
C ALA A 187 5.92 6.89 12.86
N TRP A 188 6.15 5.84 12.07
CA TRP A 188 6.86 4.65 12.56
C TRP A 188 8.27 5.01 13.05
N ILE A 189 9.08 5.67 12.20
CA ILE A 189 10.47 6.00 12.53
C ILE A 189 10.53 6.97 13.71
N ALA A 190 9.64 7.96 13.77
CA ALA A 190 9.55 8.88 14.91
C ALA A 190 9.21 8.16 16.24
N ALA A 191 8.40 7.09 16.17
CA ALA A 191 8.01 6.32 17.35
C ALA A 191 9.06 5.31 17.82
N THR A 192 9.84 4.74 16.91
CA THR A 192 10.73 3.60 17.17
C THR A 192 12.21 3.90 16.95
N GLY A 193 12.54 5.03 16.32
CA GLY A 193 13.91 5.42 15.92
C GLY A 193 14.47 4.67 14.71
N LYS A 194 13.79 3.63 14.23
CA LYS A 194 14.26 2.73 13.16
C LYS A 194 13.10 2.27 12.30
N THR A 195 13.40 1.80 11.07
CA THR A 195 12.43 1.06 10.27
C THR A 195 12.08 -0.28 10.93
N PRO A 196 11.04 -0.98 10.48
CA PRO A 196 10.75 -2.35 10.91
C PRO A 196 11.95 -3.31 10.80
N GLY A 197 12.76 -3.17 9.76
CA GLY A 197 13.99 -3.94 9.53
C GLY A 197 15.23 -3.45 10.28
N GLY A 198 15.09 -2.40 11.09
CA GLY A 198 16.17 -1.91 11.95
C GLY A 198 17.05 -0.80 11.37
N LEU A 199 16.77 -0.31 10.16
CA LEU A 199 17.48 0.81 9.55
C LEU A 199 17.17 2.12 10.29
N THR A 200 18.18 2.90 10.61
CA THR A 200 18.01 4.26 11.16
C THR A 200 17.62 5.25 10.07
N LEU A 201 17.22 6.46 10.46
CA LEU A 201 16.98 7.54 9.51
C LEU A 201 18.25 7.88 8.70
N GLU A 202 19.42 7.88 9.35
CA GLU A 202 20.71 8.11 8.72
C GLU A 202 21.06 7.04 7.68
N ASP A 203 20.79 5.75 8.01
CA ASP A 203 20.97 4.65 7.05
C ASP A 203 20.09 4.84 5.81
N LEU A 204 18.81 5.24 6.01
CA LEU A 204 17.88 5.52 4.91
C LEU A 204 18.33 6.69 4.05
N GLU A 205 18.76 7.79 4.67
CA GLU A 205 19.27 8.98 3.96
C GLU A 205 20.51 8.63 3.13
N THR A 206 21.44 7.86 3.70
CA THR A 206 22.64 7.37 3.01
C THR A 206 22.29 6.51 1.80
N GLN A 207 21.38 5.55 1.96
CA GLN A 207 20.93 4.69 0.87
C GLN A 207 20.19 5.48 -0.23
N MET A 208 19.37 6.45 0.15
CA MET A 208 18.68 7.32 -0.80
C MET A 208 19.65 8.22 -1.58
N GLN A 209 20.70 8.73 -0.95
CA GLN A 209 21.75 9.52 -1.62
C GLN A 209 22.53 8.65 -2.60
N ALA A 210 22.89 7.43 -2.22
CA ALA A 210 23.56 6.48 -3.11
C ALA A 210 22.73 6.18 -4.36
N LEU A 211 21.41 6.00 -4.21
CA LEU A 211 20.50 5.76 -5.34
C LEU A 211 20.35 6.98 -6.26
N ARG A 212 20.40 8.21 -5.71
CA ARG A 212 20.33 9.44 -6.50
C ARG A 212 21.65 9.77 -7.22
N GLY A 213 22.78 9.31 -6.70
CA GLY A 213 24.10 9.50 -7.31
C GLY A 213 24.45 8.47 -8.39
N ALA A 214 23.66 7.41 -8.52
CA ALA A 214 23.86 6.34 -9.52
C ALA A 214 23.02 6.50 -10.81
N GLY A 215 22.21 7.57 -10.92
CA GLY A 215 21.40 7.94 -12.08
C GLY A 215 21.88 9.25 -12.68
#